data_e6404e43db20f998a87fe617f53f90bd
#
_entry.id   e6404e43db20f998a87fe617f53f90bd
#
_cell.length_a   1.000
_cell.length_b   1.000
_cell.length_c   1.000
_cell.angle_alpha   90.00
_cell.angle_beta   90.00
_cell.angle_gamma   90.00
#
_symmetry.space_group_name_H-M   'P 1'
#
loop_
_entity.id
_entity.type
_entity.pdbx_description
1 polymer ?
#
loop_
_entity_poly.entity_id
_entity_poly.type
_entity_poly.pdbx_seq_one_letter_code
_entity_poly.pdbx_strand_id
1 'polypeptide(L)'
;MLTRTLLAATAVLSLTGAASAQDAAPQTAPEAPAAAPMDEAAFEARAERFEVQVDQMTRELEAAGQAGGGDRDVTMASVNEILARYQPEFEGFARDFEAFFNAQIAASSDEQARAELTAARDTAIPVILAIPDQIRAGAEAQLAAASEAAAAPATDTDTPEAE
;
A
#
# COMPACT_ATOMS: atom_id res chain seq x y z
N MET A 1 -3.05 -21.89 3.26
CA MET A 1 -2.72 -21.51 1.88
C MET A 1 -3.48 -20.24 1.58
N LEU A 2 -2.86 -19.09 1.86
CA LEU A 2 -3.46 -17.77 1.60
C LEU A 2 -3.27 -17.44 0.12
N THR A 3 -4.38 -17.33 -0.58
CA THR A 3 -4.45 -17.05 -2.02
C THR A 3 -4.00 -15.61 -2.26
N ARG A 4 -2.84 -15.46 -2.91
CA ARG A 4 -2.35 -14.20 -3.46
C ARG A 4 -3.33 -13.69 -4.50
N THR A 5 -4.12 -12.69 -4.15
CA THR A 5 -4.80 -11.85 -5.12
C THR A 5 -4.20 -10.46 -5.02
N LEU A 6 -2.99 -10.31 -5.56
CA LEU A 6 -2.41 -9.00 -5.83
C LEU A 6 -3.09 -8.44 -7.07
N LEU A 7 -3.74 -7.30 -6.90
CA LEU A 7 -4.23 -6.48 -8.01
C LEU A 7 -3.01 -6.00 -8.81
N ALA A 8 -2.79 -6.63 -9.96
CA ALA A 8 -1.94 -6.08 -11.00
C ALA A 8 -2.75 -5.01 -11.75
N ALA A 9 -2.64 -3.76 -11.32
CA ALA A 9 -3.06 -2.63 -12.13
C ALA A 9 -1.89 -2.25 -13.06
N THR A 10 -1.72 -3.02 -14.15
CA THR A 10 -0.79 -2.68 -15.22
C THR A 10 -1.52 -1.78 -16.21
N ALA A 11 -1.46 -0.47 -16.01
CA ALA A 11 -1.78 0.50 -17.03
C ALA A 11 -0.48 0.97 -17.68
N VAL A 12 -0.06 0.30 -18.73
CA VAL A 12 1.01 0.78 -19.62
C VAL A 12 0.42 1.87 -20.50
N LEU A 13 0.68 3.12 -20.17
CA LEU A 13 0.50 4.24 -21.10
C LEU A 13 1.84 4.59 -21.71
N SER A 14 2.07 4.10 -22.93
CA SER A 14 3.16 4.56 -23.79
C SER A 14 2.80 5.94 -24.36
N LEU A 15 3.40 7.01 -23.86
CA LEU A 15 3.36 8.31 -24.53
C LEU A 15 4.76 8.66 -25.04
N THR A 16 4.90 8.57 -26.36
CA THR A 16 6.06 9.04 -27.13
C THR A 16 6.00 10.55 -27.31
N GLY A 17 7.05 11.22 -26.91
CA GLY A 17 7.79 12.30 -27.51
C GLY A 17 7.16 13.60 -27.95
N ALA A 18 7.77 14.70 -27.56
CA ALA A 18 8.27 15.74 -28.49
C ALA A 18 9.12 16.74 -27.73
N ALA A 19 10.37 16.87 -28.16
CA ALA A 19 11.27 17.94 -27.77
C ALA A 19 10.85 19.28 -28.43
N SER A 20 10.93 20.37 -27.68
CA SER A 20 11.06 21.72 -28.29
C SER A 20 11.75 22.72 -27.38
N ALA A 21 12.92 23.09 -27.80
CA ALA A 21 13.62 24.38 -27.81
C ALA A 21 13.40 25.41 -26.69
N GLN A 22 14.56 25.74 -26.13
CA GLN A 22 14.89 26.88 -25.27
C GLN A 22 14.52 28.22 -25.87
N ASP A 23 14.05 29.13 -25.00
CA ASP A 23 14.38 30.56 -25.10
C ASP A 23 14.69 31.12 -23.71
N ALA A 24 15.73 31.94 -23.64
CA ALA A 24 16.38 32.33 -22.40
C ALA A 24 15.96 33.71 -21.92
N ALA A 25 15.88 33.87 -20.62
CA ALA A 25 16.07 35.02 -19.71
C ALA A 25 14.81 35.57 -19.02
N PRO A 26 14.91 36.19 -17.80
CA PRO A 26 16.06 36.51 -16.98
C PRO A 26 16.03 35.93 -15.56
N GLN A 27 17.21 35.80 -14.95
CA GLN A 27 17.44 35.35 -13.59
C GLN A 27 16.80 36.25 -12.54
N THR A 28 15.85 35.72 -11.80
CA THR A 28 15.37 36.26 -10.53
C THR A 28 15.88 35.34 -9.39
N ALA A 29 16.21 35.95 -8.25
CA ALA A 29 16.88 35.42 -7.07
C ALA A 29 16.58 33.95 -6.69
N PRO A 30 17.47 33.26 -5.93
CA PRO A 30 17.34 31.85 -5.63
C PRO A 30 16.12 31.60 -4.74
N GLU A 31 15.02 31.27 -5.37
CA GLU A 31 13.90 30.59 -4.76
C GLU A 31 14.41 29.23 -4.31
N ALA A 32 14.15 28.86 -3.04
CA ALA A 32 14.51 27.56 -2.51
C ALA A 32 14.13 26.49 -3.53
N PRO A 33 14.96 25.46 -3.79
CA PRO A 33 14.69 24.51 -4.84
C PRO A 33 13.32 23.90 -4.60
N ALA A 34 12.35 24.30 -5.40
CA ALA A 34 11.11 23.57 -5.52
C ALA A 34 11.52 22.11 -5.80
N ALA A 35 11.06 21.18 -4.96
CA ALA A 35 11.34 19.77 -5.15
C ALA A 35 11.10 19.46 -6.63
N ALA A 36 12.12 18.92 -7.31
CA ALA A 36 12.02 18.62 -8.72
C ALA A 36 10.74 17.79 -8.95
N PRO A 37 9.92 18.11 -9.95
CA PRO A 37 8.73 17.33 -10.22
C PRO A 37 9.16 15.88 -10.36
N MET A 38 8.49 14.97 -9.65
CA MET A 38 8.76 13.55 -9.69
C MET A 38 8.44 13.06 -11.09
N ASP A 39 9.47 12.68 -11.85
CA ASP A 39 9.30 12.07 -13.16
C ASP A 39 8.88 10.59 -13.03
N GLU A 40 8.51 10.00 -14.17
CA GLU A 40 8.03 8.61 -14.22
C GLU A 40 9.07 7.63 -13.67
N ALA A 41 10.33 7.76 -14.03
CA ALA A 41 11.40 6.87 -13.57
C ALA A 41 11.67 7.00 -12.07
N ALA A 42 11.60 8.22 -11.52
CA ALA A 42 11.71 8.44 -10.08
C ALA A 42 10.52 7.85 -9.32
N PHE A 43 9.31 7.95 -9.89
CA PHE A 43 8.11 7.36 -9.30
C PHE A 43 8.15 5.82 -9.36
N GLU A 44 8.57 5.21 -10.49
CA GLU A 44 8.76 3.76 -10.60
C GLU A 44 9.75 3.25 -9.53
N ALA A 45 10.92 3.90 -9.43
CA ALA A 45 11.91 3.54 -8.42
C ALA A 45 11.39 3.72 -6.97
N ARG A 46 10.47 4.65 -6.74
CA ARG A 46 9.80 4.84 -5.45
C ARG A 46 8.77 3.73 -5.19
N ALA A 47 8.01 3.34 -6.21
CA ALA A 47 7.04 2.24 -6.13
C ALA A 47 7.73 0.89 -5.84
N GLU A 48 8.84 0.59 -6.53
CA GLU A 48 9.64 -0.62 -6.26
C GLU A 48 10.15 -0.66 -4.81
N ARG A 49 10.66 0.46 -4.29
CA ARG A 49 11.11 0.53 -2.89
C ARG A 49 9.95 0.33 -1.91
N PHE A 50 8.78 0.90 -2.21
CA PHE A 50 7.60 0.72 -1.39
C PHE A 50 7.12 -0.73 -1.39
N GLU A 51 7.15 -1.43 -2.54
CA GLU A 51 6.84 -2.85 -2.63
C GLU A 51 7.76 -3.70 -1.73
N VAL A 52 9.07 -3.44 -1.77
CA VAL A 52 10.04 -4.12 -0.89
C VAL A 52 9.72 -3.89 0.59
N GLN A 53 9.32 -2.68 0.96
CA GLN A 53 8.94 -2.35 2.34
C GLN A 53 7.65 -3.06 2.78
N VAL A 54 6.65 -3.13 1.89
CA VAL A 54 5.40 -3.88 2.13
C VAL A 54 5.67 -5.37 2.29
N ASP A 55 6.55 -5.93 1.45
CA ASP A 55 6.98 -7.33 1.57
C ASP A 55 7.71 -7.62 2.89
N GLN A 56 8.55 -6.68 3.34
CA GLN A 56 9.21 -6.80 4.63
C GLN A 56 8.21 -6.73 5.79
N MET A 57 7.30 -5.76 5.76
CA MET A 57 6.22 -5.64 6.75
C MET A 57 5.39 -6.92 6.82
N THR A 58 5.04 -7.50 5.68
CA THR A 58 4.27 -8.75 5.60
C THR A 58 4.98 -9.89 6.30
N ARG A 59 6.29 -10.05 6.09
CA ARG A 59 7.10 -11.09 6.77
C ARG A 59 7.17 -10.86 8.28
N GLU A 60 7.27 -9.60 8.72
CA GLU A 60 7.30 -9.27 10.15
C GLU A 60 5.94 -9.55 10.81
N LEU A 61 4.82 -9.26 10.13
CA LEU A 61 3.48 -9.59 10.60
C LEU A 61 3.25 -11.10 10.69
N GLU A 62 3.72 -11.88 9.71
CA GLU A 62 3.67 -13.34 9.74
C GLU A 62 4.48 -13.90 10.93
N ALA A 63 5.68 -13.36 11.16
CA ALA A 63 6.53 -13.76 12.28
C ALA A 63 5.88 -13.41 13.64
N ALA A 64 5.25 -12.24 13.74
CA ALA A 64 4.51 -11.83 14.95
C ALA A 64 3.33 -12.76 15.25
N GLY A 65 2.59 -13.17 14.21
CA GLY A 65 1.51 -14.16 14.34
C GLY A 65 2.00 -15.51 14.85
N GLN A 66 3.15 -15.97 14.36
CA GLN A 66 3.76 -17.23 14.82
C GLN A 66 4.29 -17.12 16.26
N ALA A 67 4.97 -16.01 16.58
CA ALA A 67 5.56 -15.78 17.90
C ALA A 67 4.50 -15.61 19.01
N GLY A 68 3.34 -15.09 18.68
CA GLY A 68 2.23 -14.91 19.61
C GLY A 68 1.61 -16.23 20.10
N GLY A 69 1.87 -17.36 19.42
CA GLY A 69 1.49 -18.70 19.89
C GLY A 69 0.00 -18.88 20.17
N GLY A 70 -0.87 -18.09 19.56
CA GLY A 70 -2.31 -18.07 19.79
C GLY A 70 -2.76 -17.10 20.88
N ASP A 71 -1.84 -16.40 21.57
CA ASP A 71 -2.19 -15.31 22.48
C ASP A 71 -2.56 -14.07 21.65
N ARG A 72 -3.85 -13.70 21.72
CA ARG A 72 -4.39 -12.59 20.95
C ARG A 72 -3.75 -11.24 21.33
N ASP A 73 -3.60 -10.99 22.62
CA ASP A 73 -3.14 -9.67 23.10
C ASP A 73 -1.67 -9.47 22.75
N VAL A 74 -0.84 -10.50 22.91
CA VAL A 74 0.57 -10.49 22.50
C VAL A 74 0.71 -10.28 20.99
N THR A 75 -0.07 -11.01 20.20
CA THR A 75 -0.05 -10.89 18.73
C THR A 75 -0.49 -9.50 18.29
N MET A 76 -1.59 -8.97 18.82
CA MET A 76 -2.09 -7.64 18.45
C MET A 76 -1.17 -6.51 18.90
N ALA A 77 -0.50 -6.64 20.05
CA ALA A 77 0.52 -5.67 20.45
C ALA A 77 1.66 -5.60 19.43
N SER A 78 2.17 -6.75 18.99
CA SER A 78 3.21 -6.84 17.97
C SER A 78 2.74 -6.30 16.60
N VAL A 79 1.53 -6.65 16.17
CA VAL A 79 0.93 -6.13 14.93
C VAL A 79 0.85 -4.60 14.96
N ASN A 80 0.36 -4.02 16.06
CA ASN A 80 0.24 -2.56 16.20
C ASN A 80 1.61 -1.87 16.19
N GLU A 81 2.63 -2.44 16.81
CA GLU A 81 3.99 -1.92 16.79
C GLU A 81 4.58 -1.92 15.38
N ILE A 82 4.41 -3.02 14.63
CA ILE A 82 4.86 -3.14 13.24
C ILE A 82 4.14 -2.09 12.38
N LEU A 83 2.82 -2.02 12.43
CA LEU A 83 2.05 -1.07 11.63
C LEU A 83 2.41 0.38 11.94
N ALA A 84 2.61 0.74 13.22
CA ALA A 84 3.04 2.09 13.59
C ALA A 84 4.42 2.45 13.01
N ARG A 85 5.34 1.50 12.91
CA ARG A 85 6.67 1.69 12.32
C ARG A 85 6.61 1.91 10.82
N TYR A 86 5.69 1.23 10.11
CA TYR A 86 5.53 1.35 8.65
C TYR A 86 4.56 2.46 8.23
N GLN A 87 3.74 3.00 9.12
CA GLN A 87 2.77 4.06 8.80
C GLN A 87 3.40 5.25 8.04
N PRO A 88 4.59 5.79 8.44
CA PRO A 88 5.23 6.89 7.71
C PRO A 88 5.57 6.55 6.24
N GLU A 89 5.81 5.27 5.93
CA GLU A 89 6.09 4.82 4.56
C GLU A 89 4.85 4.88 3.68
N PHE A 90 3.67 4.49 4.19
CA PHE A 90 2.40 4.64 3.49
C PHE A 90 2.05 6.10 3.26
N GLU A 91 2.22 6.94 4.29
CA GLU A 91 2.01 8.38 4.19
C GLU A 91 2.99 9.05 3.21
N GLY A 92 4.25 8.62 3.23
CA GLY A 92 5.28 9.07 2.30
C GLY A 92 4.93 8.69 0.87
N PHE A 93 4.58 7.42 0.64
CA PHE A 93 4.20 6.94 -0.69
C PHE A 93 2.93 7.63 -1.21
N ALA A 94 1.92 7.86 -0.37
CA ALA A 94 0.71 8.57 -0.76
C ALA A 94 1.01 10.02 -1.20
N ARG A 95 1.92 10.73 -0.51
CA ARG A 95 2.36 12.08 -0.92
C ARG A 95 3.13 12.08 -2.23
N ASP A 96 4.01 11.10 -2.42
CA ASP A 96 4.79 10.96 -3.65
C ASP A 96 3.88 10.62 -4.83
N PHE A 97 2.89 9.74 -4.62
CA PHE A 97 1.84 9.43 -5.58
C PHE A 97 1.02 10.66 -5.96
N GLU A 98 0.57 11.44 -4.98
CA GLU A 98 -0.16 12.68 -5.21
C GLU A 98 0.66 13.68 -6.04
N ALA A 99 1.93 13.87 -5.69
CA ALA A 99 2.82 14.79 -6.40
C ALA A 99 3.03 14.38 -7.86
N PHE A 100 3.24 13.07 -8.11
CA PHE A 100 3.38 12.53 -9.45
C PHE A 100 2.11 12.75 -10.29
N PHE A 101 0.94 12.38 -9.79
CA PHE A 101 -0.32 12.57 -10.51
C PHE A 101 -0.65 14.05 -10.75
N ASN A 102 -0.38 14.92 -9.78
CA ASN A 102 -0.55 16.36 -9.96
C ASN A 102 0.34 16.92 -11.08
N ALA A 103 1.58 16.43 -11.20
CA ALA A 103 2.46 16.81 -12.31
C ALA A 103 1.91 16.33 -13.66
N GLN A 104 1.41 15.10 -13.75
CA GLN A 104 0.80 14.55 -14.96
C GLN A 104 -0.47 15.30 -15.37
N ILE A 105 -1.33 15.62 -14.39
CA ILE A 105 -2.55 16.41 -14.60
C ILE A 105 -2.19 17.81 -15.16
N ALA A 106 -1.17 18.46 -14.60
CA ALA A 106 -0.72 19.76 -15.04
C ALA A 106 -0.08 19.75 -16.44
N ALA A 107 0.59 18.66 -16.79
CA ALA A 107 1.22 18.48 -18.11
C ALA A 107 0.22 18.10 -19.22
N SER A 108 -0.93 17.53 -18.87
CA SER A 108 -1.94 17.09 -19.84
C SER A 108 -2.70 18.29 -20.42
N SER A 109 -2.79 18.36 -21.75
CA SER A 109 -3.64 19.31 -22.48
C SER A 109 -5.05 18.76 -22.79
N ASP A 110 -5.26 17.47 -22.58
CA ASP A 110 -6.54 16.79 -22.80
C ASP A 110 -7.39 16.84 -21.52
N GLU A 111 -8.58 17.40 -21.62
CA GLU A 111 -9.51 17.56 -20.48
C GLU A 111 -10.01 16.20 -19.95
N GLN A 112 -10.27 15.24 -20.84
CA GLN A 112 -10.70 13.91 -20.45
C GLN A 112 -9.58 13.17 -19.71
N ALA A 113 -8.35 13.19 -20.23
CA ALA A 113 -7.19 12.59 -19.59
C ALA A 113 -6.93 13.21 -18.20
N ARG A 114 -7.08 14.53 -18.06
CA ARG A 114 -6.98 15.22 -16.77
C ARG A 114 -8.03 14.75 -15.77
N ALA A 115 -9.27 14.59 -16.21
CA ALA A 115 -10.35 14.09 -15.36
C ALA A 115 -10.09 12.65 -14.89
N GLU A 116 -9.63 11.78 -15.79
CA GLU A 116 -9.28 10.38 -15.49
C GLU A 116 -8.11 10.29 -14.49
N LEU A 117 -7.04 11.06 -14.68
CA LEU A 117 -5.90 11.13 -13.76
C LEU A 117 -6.32 11.66 -12.38
N THR A 118 -7.19 12.67 -12.34
CA THR A 118 -7.72 13.22 -11.10
C THR A 118 -8.53 12.15 -10.35
N ALA A 119 -9.43 11.46 -11.03
CA ALA A 119 -10.22 10.38 -10.43
C ALA A 119 -9.36 9.22 -9.92
N ALA A 120 -8.32 8.83 -10.67
CA ALA A 120 -7.36 7.80 -10.27
C ALA A 120 -6.62 8.20 -9.00
N ARG A 121 -6.09 9.44 -8.93
CA ARG A 121 -5.44 10.00 -7.75
C ARG A 121 -6.36 10.00 -6.54
N ASP A 122 -7.55 10.56 -6.68
CA ASP A 122 -8.51 10.73 -5.58
C ASP A 122 -9.05 9.39 -5.04
N THR A 123 -9.04 8.35 -5.89
CA THR A 123 -9.40 6.99 -5.49
C THR A 123 -8.25 6.27 -4.81
N ALA A 124 -7.03 6.39 -5.31
CA ALA A 124 -5.89 5.61 -4.83
C ALA A 124 -5.35 6.11 -3.48
N ILE A 125 -5.29 7.43 -3.27
CA ILE A 125 -4.70 8.00 -2.03
C ILE A 125 -5.41 7.49 -0.76
N PRO A 126 -6.75 7.57 -0.65
CA PRO A 126 -7.44 7.03 0.54
C PRO A 126 -7.23 5.54 0.73
N VAL A 127 -7.13 4.76 -0.36
CA VAL A 127 -6.88 3.31 -0.30
C VAL A 127 -5.49 3.03 0.27
N ILE A 128 -4.45 3.73 -0.22
CA ILE A 128 -3.08 3.59 0.30
C ILE A 128 -3.02 3.91 1.80
N LEU A 129 -3.64 5.01 2.22
CA LEU A 129 -3.64 5.43 3.62
C LEU A 129 -4.46 4.52 4.54
N ALA A 130 -5.46 3.81 4.02
CA ALA A 130 -6.29 2.87 4.77
C ALA A 130 -5.66 1.48 4.93
N ILE A 131 -4.58 1.14 4.20
CA ILE A 131 -3.97 -0.20 4.25
C ILE A 131 -3.58 -0.63 5.67
N PRO A 132 -2.90 0.20 6.50
CA PRO A 132 -2.55 -0.22 7.86
C PRO A 132 -3.77 -0.58 8.72
N ASP A 133 -4.86 0.18 8.61
CA ASP A 133 -6.10 -0.08 9.35
C ASP A 133 -6.80 -1.35 8.85
N GLN A 134 -6.80 -1.60 7.55
CA GLN A 134 -7.35 -2.83 6.98
C GLN A 134 -6.56 -4.07 7.43
N ILE A 135 -5.22 -3.98 7.49
CA ILE A 135 -4.38 -5.06 8.01
C ILE A 135 -4.69 -5.32 9.47
N ARG A 136 -4.82 -4.26 10.30
CA ARG A 136 -5.18 -4.38 11.71
C ARG A 136 -6.52 -5.08 11.89
N ALA A 137 -7.55 -4.63 11.20
CA ALA A 137 -8.88 -5.23 11.24
C ALA A 137 -8.87 -6.69 10.77
N GLY A 138 -8.08 -7.02 9.74
CA GLY A 138 -7.91 -8.39 9.26
C GLY A 138 -7.23 -9.29 10.29
N ALA A 139 -6.21 -8.81 10.98
CA ALA A 139 -5.54 -9.55 12.05
C ALA A 139 -6.48 -9.81 13.24
N GLU A 140 -7.24 -8.80 13.67
CA GLU A 140 -8.24 -8.93 14.72
C GLU A 140 -9.30 -10.00 14.39
N ALA A 141 -9.82 -9.96 13.17
CA ALA A 141 -10.82 -10.92 12.70
C ALA A 141 -10.27 -12.36 12.65
N GLN A 142 -9.03 -12.54 12.19
CA GLN A 142 -8.39 -13.85 12.14
C GLN A 142 -8.16 -14.43 13.54
N LEU A 143 -7.70 -13.62 14.48
CA LEU A 143 -7.47 -14.04 15.87
C LEU A 143 -8.79 -14.35 16.59
N ALA A 144 -9.86 -13.59 16.33
CA ALA A 144 -11.19 -13.89 16.86
C ALA A 144 -11.70 -15.25 16.36
N ALA A 145 -11.61 -15.48 15.04
CA ALA A 145 -12.03 -16.76 14.44
C ALA A 145 -11.21 -17.95 14.96
N ALA A 146 -9.90 -17.77 15.17
CA ALA A 146 -9.05 -18.82 15.74
C ALA A 146 -9.45 -19.15 17.19
N SER A 147 -9.81 -18.14 17.99
CA SER A 147 -10.28 -18.32 19.36
C SER A 147 -11.61 -19.07 19.43
N GLU A 148 -12.55 -18.74 18.55
CA GLU A 148 -13.84 -19.43 18.44
C GLU A 148 -13.65 -20.90 18.02
N ALA A 149 -12.77 -21.17 17.05
CA ALA A 149 -12.46 -22.53 16.62
C ALA A 149 -11.83 -23.37 17.73
N ALA A 150 -10.99 -22.78 18.58
CA ALA A 150 -10.39 -23.46 19.73
C ALA A 150 -11.39 -23.72 20.87
N ALA A 151 -12.43 -22.90 20.98
CA ALA A 151 -13.49 -23.05 21.99
C ALA A 151 -14.60 -24.02 21.58
N ALA A 152 -14.68 -24.40 20.28
CA ALA A 152 -15.67 -25.35 19.80
C ALA A 152 -15.46 -26.73 20.44
N PRO A 153 -16.48 -27.36 21.08
CA PRO A 153 -16.34 -28.68 21.66
C PRO A 153 -15.97 -29.68 20.57
N ALA A 154 -14.96 -30.52 20.88
CA ALA A 154 -14.64 -31.64 20.03
C ALA A 154 -15.91 -32.49 19.90
N THR A 155 -16.46 -32.60 18.70
CA THR A 155 -17.54 -33.56 18.43
C THR A 155 -16.95 -34.93 18.63
N ASP A 156 -17.27 -35.55 19.81
CA ASP A 156 -17.02 -36.95 20.03
C ASP A 156 -17.67 -37.73 18.89
N THR A 157 -16.83 -38.21 17.99
CA THR A 157 -17.25 -39.21 17.01
C THR A 157 -17.35 -40.50 17.77
N ASP A 158 -18.52 -40.67 18.44
CA ASP A 158 -18.92 -41.92 19.01
C ASP A 158 -18.95 -42.97 17.88
N THR A 159 -17.90 -43.74 17.79
CA THR A 159 -17.81 -44.89 16.90
C THR A 159 -18.75 -45.94 17.45
N PRO A 160 -19.86 -46.30 16.77
CA PRO A 160 -20.66 -47.42 17.24
C PRO A 160 -19.84 -48.69 17.11
N GLU A 161 -19.53 -49.25 18.28
CA GLU A 161 -18.99 -50.59 18.44
C GLU A 161 -20.02 -51.60 17.87
N ALA A 162 -19.65 -52.22 16.75
CA ALA A 162 -20.46 -53.26 16.09
C ALA A 162 -20.27 -54.56 16.90
N GLU A 163 -21.36 -55.05 17.51
CA GLU A 163 -21.53 -56.47 17.91
C GLU A 163 -21.79 -57.36 16.70
#